data_17dea0529ca5595ab4628a63e0cdfe1b
#
_entry.id   17dea0529ca5595ab4628a63e0cdfe1b
#
_cell.length_a   1.000
_cell.length_b   1.000
_cell.length_c   1.000
_cell.angle_alpha   90.00
_cell.angle_beta   90.00
_cell.angle_gamma   90.00
#
_symmetry.space_group_name_H-M   'P 1'
#
loop_
_entity.id
_entity.type
_entity.pdbx_description
1 polymer ?
#
loop_
_entity_poly.entity_id
_entity_poly.type
_entity_poly.pdbx_seq_one_letter_code
_entity_poly.pdbx_strand_id
1 'polypeptide(L)'
;MKIWLFLDIKFKIEYNVIEFSNETDVLMMKPTYLQRLREVLCFDRAAVRLIAAWCSFVSTLLLLNWQDFSALEYAQSVSLLTVLLVTLLFFAVYTLIAAALGRELHADSWFLFASATVCVFRWLLGYNGTNAPLVWLAAVAAYSLFTVVCVRINANLFSKWQPNGKTVMTLAILFGTASCAVIAVITCLRYKTFSSPNYDFGLFCNMFYNMKESGLPLITSERDQLLSHFAVHISPIYYLLLPFYYIFPSPMTLQIGQAVALSLGVIPVVLLARHHRLSGKTTLLVSALYAAYPALTTGCFYDIHENCFLPLFLLLTFLFYEKKKFPLMYLSALCVLAVKEDAAIYLLLFALFVLLSERNYLHGGLLAALSVSYFGVCAYVLQKHGLGMMVNRFDNLIYNTEDGLLGAVKTALINPGFLLTQLFTTGKGSWEKLVYFLQMLLPLGFLPFCTKKPSRWLLVAPILINLLTYYQYQYDIGFQYHFGITAFLVYAMIKNLPELSPPSRKTLLSIAAAACCCIYVFSVIPKLNTYTRRWDSGKATYRYMENILDTIPEDASINVSTFLLAHVADRDVVYEVGYHGNEPDVDYVILDLRYSSYQKALDAYLAHGYTLYAEYEGLILILQK
;
A
#
# COMPACT_ATOMS: atom_id res chain seq x y z
N MET A 1 -1.94 -15.72 31.29
CA MET A 1 -2.30 -17.10 30.98
C MET A 1 -3.73 -17.41 31.46
N LYS A 2 -4.72 -16.50 31.29
CA LYS A 2 -6.16 -16.72 31.58
C LYS A 2 -7.11 -15.92 30.67
N ILE A 3 -6.64 -15.31 29.60
CA ILE A 3 -7.48 -14.56 28.63
C ILE A 3 -7.96 -15.48 27.47
N TRP A 4 -7.47 -16.71 27.38
CA TRP A 4 -7.88 -17.70 26.36
C TRP A 4 -9.14 -18.48 26.71
N LEU A 5 -9.75 -18.25 27.89
CA LEU A 5 -10.90 -19.01 28.38
C LEU A 5 -12.28 -18.42 28.04
N PHE A 6 -12.33 -17.24 27.37
CA PHE A 6 -13.63 -16.61 27.05
C PHE A 6 -14.11 -16.80 25.61
N LEU A 7 -13.36 -17.52 24.75
CA LEU A 7 -13.80 -17.85 23.39
C LEU A 7 -14.22 -19.30 23.19
N ASP A 8 -14.30 -20.08 24.25
CA ASP A 8 -14.93 -21.41 24.26
C ASP A 8 -16.40 -21.31 24.69
N ILE A 9 -17.13 -20.38 24.10
CA ILE A 9 -18.58 -20.46 24.09
C ILE A 9 -18.91 -21.66 23.21
N LYS A 10 -19.11 -22.80 23.87
CA LYS A 10 -19.78 -23.98 23.32
C LYS A 10 -21.17 -23.58 22.83
N PHE A 11 -21.26 -23.07 21.60
CA PHE A 11 -22.48 -23.27 20.83
C PHE A 11 -22.51 -24.76 20.43
N LYS A 12 -22.87 -25.61 21.37
CA LYS A 12 -23.45 -26.93 21.09
C LYS A 12 -24.82 -26.70 20.46
N ILE A 13 -24.83 -26.39 19.17
CA ILE A 13 -25.98 -26.76 18.35
C ILE A 13 -25.76 -28.24 18.09
N GLU A 14 -26.36 -29.07 18.93
CA GLU A 14 -26.50 -30.48 18.66
C GLU A 14 -27.35 -30.62 17.39
N TYR A 15 -26.69 -30.78 16.25
CA TYR A 15 -27.34 -31.45 15.14
C TYR A 15 -27.38 -32.91 15.49
N ASN A 16 -28.55 -33.39 15.96
CA ASN A 16 -28.87 -34.81 15.98
C ASN A 16 -28.73 -35.34 14.54
N VAL A 17 -27.58 -35.90 14.23
CA VAL A 17 -27.44 -36.85 13.15
C VAL A 17 -28.01 -38.15 13.66
N ILE A 18 -29.27 -38.42 13.36
CA ILE A 18 -29.83 -39.76 13.47
C ILE A 18 -29.20 -40.56 12.33
N GLU A 19 -28.14 -41.29 12.65
CA GLU A 19 -27.71 -42.42 11.83
C GLU A 19 -28.79 -43.51 11.90
N PHE A 20 -29.67 -43.56 10.90
CA PHE A 20 -30.40 -44.77 10.57
C PHE A 20 -29.60 -45.55 9.54
N SER A 21 -28.84 -46.54 10.00
CA SER A 21 -28.41 -47.67 9.18
C SER A 21 -29.64 -48.56 8.94
N ASN A 22 -30.17 -48.52 7.74
CA ASN A 22 -30.84 -49.67 7.14
C ASN A 22 -30.91 -49.49 5.61
N GLU A 23 -30.32 -50.44 4.92
CA GLU A 23 -30.45 -50.67 3.51
C GLU A 23 -31.92 -50.90 3.15
N THR A 24 -32.54 -49.92 2.55
CA THR A 24 -33.64 -50.06 1.61
C THR A 24 -33.54 -48.87 0.64
N ASP A 25 -33.35 -49.16 -0.61
CA ASP A 25 -33.44 -48.22 -1.74
C ASP A 25 -34.82 -47.54 -1.74
N VAL A 26 -34.96 -46.49 -0.97
CA VAL A 26 -36.05 -45.53 -1.15
C VAL A 26 -35.58 -44.54 -2.22
N LEU A 27 -36.13 -44.62 -3.40
CA LEU A 27 -36.13 -43.57 -4.40
C LEU A 27 -36.41 -42.22 -3.70
N MET A 28 -35.37 -41.48 -3.36
CA MET A 28 -35.54 -40.15 -2.82
C MET A 28 -36.10 -39.26 -3.94
N MET A 29 -37.42 -39.12 -3.96
CA MET A 29 -38.08 -38.10 -4.78
C MET A 29 -37.47 -36.75 -4.44
N LYS A 30 -36.91 -36.06 -5.45
CA LYS A 30 -36.41 -34.70 -5.23
C LYS A 30 -37.53 -33.87 -4.62
N PRO A 31 -37.25 -33.14 -3.50
CA PRO A 31 -38.29 -32.37 -2.82
C PRO A 31 -38.97 -31.40 -3.81
N THR A 32 -40.30 -31.34 -3.76
CA THR A 32 -41.08 -30.41 -4.56
C THR A 32 -40.72 -28.97 -4.21
N TYR A 33 -40.89 -28.03 -5.15
CA TYR A 33 -40.62 -26.62 -4.91
C TYR A 33 -41.33 -26.07 -3.66
N LEU A 34 -42.57 -26.51 -3.42
CA LEU A 34 -43.33 -26.14 -2.22
C LEU A 34 -42.72 -26.66 -0.92
N GLN A 35 -42.16 -27.88 -0.93
CA GLN A 35 -41.46 -28.43 0.24
C GLN A 35 -40.19 -27.63 0.53
N ARG A 36 -39.42 -27.27 -0.49
CA ARG A 36 -38.24 -26.38 -0.37
C ARG A 36 -38.62 -25.01 0.15
N LEU A 37 -39.70 -24.42 -0.35
CA LEU A 37 -40.19 -23.11 0.10
C LEU A 37 -40.53 -23.14 1.60
N ARG A 38 -41.18 -24.22 2.09
CA ARG A 38 -41.51 -24.40 3.50
C ARG A 38 -40.28 -24.53 4.40
N GLU A 39 -39.24 -25.24 3.92
CA GLU A 39 -37.97 -25.36 4.66
C GLU A 39 -37.22 -24.03 4.71
N VAL A 40 -37.29 -23.26 3.64
CA VAL A 40 -36.63 -21.96 3.52
C VAL A 40 -37.31 -20.88 4.37
N LEU A 41 -38.59 -21.03 4.68
CA LEU A 41 -39.38 -20.12 5.54
C LEU A 41 -39.26 -20.43 7.03
N CYS A 42 -38.39 -21.37 7.50
CA CYS A 42 -38.16 -21.55 8.91
C CYS A 42 -37.66 -20.26 9.58
N PHE A 43 -38.01 -20.01 10.84
CA PHE A 43 -37.81 -18.73 11.52
C PHE A 43 -36.37 -18.23 11.49
N ASP A 44 -35.41 -19.09 11.84
CA ASP A 44 -33.99 -18.69 11.90
C ASP A 44 -33.45 -18.23 10.56
N ARG A 45 -33.79 -18.92 9.47
CA ARG A 45 -33.38 -18.55 8.11
C ARG A 45 -34.12 -17.33 7.60
N ALA A 46 -35.41 -17.23 7.89
CA ALA A 46 -36.22 -16.07 7.53
C ALA A 46 -35.71 -14.79 8.21
N ALA A 47 -35.30 -14.86 9.48
CA ALA A 47 -34.73 -13.74 10.20
C ALA A 47 -33.42 -13.22 9.58
N VAL A 48 -32.46 -14.12 9.27
CA VAL A 48 -31.21 -13.76 8.61
C VAL A 48 -31.47 -13.14 7.23
N ARG A 49 -32.42 -13.70 6.48
CA ARG A 49 -32.81 -13.18 5.16
C ARG A 49 -33.47 -11.83 5.24
N LEU A 50 -34.29 -11.59 6.27
CA LEU A 50 -34.91 -10.27 6.50
C LEU A 50 -33.84 -9.20 6.79
N ILE A 51 -32.84 -9.54 7.61
CA ILE A 51 -31.70 -8.65 7.88
C ILE A 51 -30.91 -8.39 6.56
N ALA A 52 -30.65 -9.44 5.78
CA ALA A 52 -29.98 -9.29 4.48
C ALA A 52 -30.79 -8.40 3.51
N ALA A 53 -32.10 -8.56 3.47
CA ALA A 53 -32.99 -7.74 2.66
C ALA A 53 -32.97 -6.27 3.10
N TRP A 54 -33.01 -6.01 4.40
CA TRP A 54 -32.88 -4.67 4.94
C TRP A 54 -31.51 -4.06 4.63
N CYS A 55 -30.41 -4.78 4.83
CA CYS A 55 -29.06 -4.35 4.43
C CYS A 55 -28.98 -4.04 2.93
N SER A 56 -29.67 -4.82 2.08
CA SER A 56 -29.70 -4.58 0.63
C SER A 56 -30.46 -3.31 0.28
N PHE A 57 -31.56 -3.02 0.96
CA PHE A 57 -32.26 -1.75 0.83
C PHE A 57 -31.33 -0.58 1.22
N VAL A 58 -30.71 -0.64 2.40
CA VAL A 58 -29.75 0.38 2.86
C VAL A 58 -28.60 0.54 1.87
N SER A 59 -28.03 -0.57 1.38
CA SER A 59 -26.96 -0.55 0.37
C SER A 59 -27.40 0.18 -0.89
N THR A 60 -28.62 -0.08 -1.35
CA THR A 60 -29.19 0.57 -2.54
C THR A 60 -29.33 2.08 -2.32
N LEU A 61 -29.84 2.50 -1.16
CA LEU A 61 -29.93 3.92 -0.82
C LEU A 61 -28.53 4.58 -0.79
N LEU A 62 -27.56 3.94 -0.14
CA LEU A 62 -26.19 4.44 -0.06
C LEU A 62 -25.49 4.55 -1.42
N LEU A 63 -25.85 3.70 -2.39
CA LEU A 63 -25.33 3.77 -3.74
C LEU A 63 -26.00 4.82 -4.61
N LEU A 64 -27.31 5.04 -4.42
CA LEU A 64 -28.07 6.02 -5.19
C LEU A 64 -27.90 7.45 -4.68
N ASN A 65 -27.76 7.61 -3.35
CA ASN A 65 -27.59 8.91 -2.71
C ASN A 65 -26.14 9.10 -2.26
N TRP A 66 -25.44 10.01 -2.92
CA TRP A 66 -24.04 10.33 -2.59
C TRP A 66 -23.91 11.40 -1.49
N GLN A 67 -25.00 11.68 -0.77
CA GLN A 67 -25.06 12.64 0.35
C GLN A 67 -24.32 12.13 1.58
N ASP A 68 -24.05 13.03 2.53
CA ASP A 68 -23.50 12.67 3.84
C ASP A 68 -24.54 11.91 4.67
N PHE A 69 -24.44 10.59 4.65
CA PHE A 69 -25.34 9.70 5.38
C PHE A 69 -25.02 9.61 6.90
N SER A 70 -24.01 10.31 7.38
CA SER A 70 -23.76 10.50 8.82
C SER A 70 -24.62 11.61 9.40
N ALA A 71 -25.20 12.47 8.57
CA ALA A 71 -26.10 13.52 8.99
C ALA A 71 -27.51 13.00 9.26
N LEU A 72 -28.17 13.58 10.26
CA LEU A 72 -29.55 13.18 10.65
C LEU A 72 -30.55 13.41 9.52
N GLU A 73 -30.33 14.44 8.72
CA GLU A 73 -31.16 14.83 7.58
C GLU A 73 -31.32 13.73 6.53
N TYR A 74 -30.33 12.83 6.42
CA TYR A 74 -30.40 11.68 5.51
C TYR A 74 -31.63 10.80 5.76
N ALA A 75 -32.04 10.63 7.04
CA ALA A 75 -33.22 9.86 7.41
C ALA A 75 -34.54 10.49 6.92
N GLN A 76 -34.59 11.81 6.71
CA GLN A 76 -35.80 12.50 6.27
C GLN A 76 -36.12 12.24 4.79
N SER A 77 -35.14 11.80 3.99
CA SER A 77 -35.31 11.55 2.56
C SER A 77 -36.10 10.27 2.24
N VAL A 78 -36.40 9.44 3.23
CA VAL A 78 -37.01 8.12 3.02
C VAL A 78 -38.19 7.88 3.95
N SER A 79 -39.35 7.54 3.40
CA SER A 79 -40.55 7.20 4.20
C SER A 79 -40.43 5.79 4.81
N LEU A 80 -40.97 5.59 6.01
CA LEU A 80 -41.04 4.28 6.64
C LEU A 80 -41.77 3.22 5.78
N LEU A 81 -42.79 3.67 5.01
CA LEU A 81 -43.48 2.79 4.09
C LEU A 81 -42.58 2.29 2.98
N THR A 82 -41.72 3.17 2.42
CA THR A 82 -40.70 2.77 1.43
C THR A 82 -39.72 1.78 2.02
N VAL A 83 -39.22 2.02 3.25
CA VAL A 83 -38.33 1.07 3.95
C VAL A 83 -38.98 -0.33 4.03
N LEU A 84 -40.24 -0.38 4.47
CA LEU A 84 -40.97 -1.63 4.63
C LEU A 84 -41.18 -2.34 3.29
N LEU A 85 -41.74 -1.65 2.29
CA LEU A 85 -42.11 -2.26 1.01
C LEU A 85 -40.88 -2.77 0.25
N VAL A 86 -39.81 -1.98 0.17
CA VAL A 86 -38.59 -2.39 -0.55
C VAL A 86 -37.84 -3.49 0.19
N THR A 87 -37.79 -3.47 1.53
CA THR A 87 -37.24 -4.57 2.32
C THR A 87 -38.03 -5.87 2.09
N LEU A 88 -39.37 -5.82 2.09
CA LEU A 88 -40.19 -7.00 1.80
C LEU A 88 -40.02 -7.49 0.36
N LEU A 89 -39.79 -6.61 -0.59
CA LEU A 89 -39.50 -7.00 -1.98
C LEU A 89 -38.16 -7.77 -2.04
N PHE A 90 -37.08 -7.25 -1.46
CA PHE A 90 -35.80 -7.98 -1.39
C PHE A 90 -35.95 -9.31 -0.66
N PHE A 91 -36.70 -9.34 0.46
CA PHE A 91 -36.96 -10.57 1.20
C PHE A 91 -37.68 -11.61 0.35
N ALA A 92 -38.71 -11.22 -0.41
CA ALA A 92 -39.42 -12.12 -1.32
C ALA A 92 -38.48 -12.67 -2.42
N VAL A 93 -37.70 -11.79 -3.07
CA VAL A 93 -36.72 -12.18 -4.09
C VAL A 93 -35.69 -13.16 -3.53
N TYR A 94 -35.11 -12.87 -2.37
CA TYR A 94 -34.14 -13.74 -1.72
C TYR A 94 -34.73 -15.07 -1.29
N THR A 95 -36.00 -15.07 -0.88
CA THR A 95 -36.74 -16.31 -0.54
C THR A 95 -36.90 -17.20 -1.77
N LEU A 96 -37.27 -16.63 -2.92
CA LEU A 96 -37.39 -17.36 -4.18
C LEU A 96 -36.05 -17.92 -4.64
N ILE A 97 -34.98 -17.12 -4.56
CA ILE A 97 -33.62 -17.57 -4.91
C ILE A 97 -33.15 -18.67 -3.97
N ALA A 98 -33.35 -18.53 -2.66
CA ALA A 98 -32.96 -19.53 -1.67
C ALA A 98 -33.71 -20.85 -1.87
N ALA A 99 -35.00 -20.79 -2.22
CA ALA A 99 -35.80 -21.98 -2.57
C ALA A 99 -35.31 -22.66 -3.86
N ALA A 100 -34.90 -21.88 -4.88
CA ALA A 100 -34.36 -22.39 -6.12
C ALA A 100 -32.99 -23.06 -5.96
N LEU A 101 -32.09 -22.43 -5.15
CA LEU A 101 -30.72 -22.91 -4.94
C LEU A 101 -30.65 -24.09 -3.94
N GLY A 102 -31.68 -24.27 -3.09
CA GLY A 102 -31.73 -25.32 -2.09
C GLY A 102 -30.90 -25.02 -0.83
N ARG A 103 -30.98 -25.94 0.14
CA ARG A 103 -30.43 -25.79 1.50
C ARG A 103 -28.88 -25.75 1.53
N GLU A 104 -28.22 -26.41 0.59
CA GLU A 104 -26.76 -26.63 0.61
C GLU A 104 -25.94 -25.36 0.37
N LEU A 105 -26.48 -24.35 -0.29
CA LEU A 105 -25.74 -23.16 -0.70
C LEU A 105 -25.68 -22.06 0.35
N HIS A 106 -26.36 -22.19 1.50
CA HIS A 106 -26.39 -21.15 2.54
C HIS A 106 -26.61 -19.73 1.97
N ALA A 107 -27.54 -19.62 1.01
CA ALA A 107 -27.77 -18.39 0.23
C ALA A 107 -27.98 -17.14 1.12
N ASP A 108 -28.66 -17.30 2.25
CA ASP A 108 -28.97 -16.22 3.17
C ASP A 108 -27.70 -15.56 3.74
N SER A 109 -26.69 -16.34 4.08
CA SER A 109 -25.43 -15.80 4.60
C SER A 109 -24.64 -15.07 3.51
N TRP A 110 -24.76 -15.48 2.24
CA TRP A 110 -24.15 -14.78 1.12
C TRP A 110 -24.87 -13.47 0.80
N PHE A 111 -26.19 -13.43 0.83
CA PHE A 111 -26.94 -12.19 0.65
C PHE A 111 -26.59 -11.19 1.74
N LEU A 112 -26.54 -11.64 2.99
CA LEU A 112 -26.13 -10.80 4.10
C LEU A 112 -24.69 -10.31 3.94
N PHE A 113 -23.77 -11.19 3.57
CA PHE A 113 -22.37 -10.83 3.37
C PHE A 113 -22.19 -9.78 2.27
N ALA A 114 -22.80 -9.98 1.11
CA ALA A 114 -22.70 -9.06 -0.01
C ALA A 114 -23.29 -7.68 0.32
N SER A 115 -24.49 -7.62 0.87
CA SER A 115 -25.16 -6.36 1.20
C SER A 115 -24.47 -5.61 2.34
N ALA A 116 -24.06 -6.32 3.41
CA ALA A 116 -23.31 -5.70 4.50
C ALA A 116 -21.94 -5.19 4.03
N THR A 117 -21.27 -5.87 3.09
CA THR A 117 -20.02 -5.41 2.49
C THR A 117 -20.19 -4.06 1.79
N VAL A 118 -21.25 -3.93 0.98
CA VAL A 118 -21.56 -2.66 0.30
C VAL A 118 -21.84 -1.56 1.33
N CYS A 119 -22.63 -1.84 2.38
CA CYS A 119 -22.92 -0.87 3.44
C CYS A 119 -21.63 -0.38 4.12
N VAL A 120 -20.77 -1.30 4.55
CA VAL A 120 -19.54 -0.96 5.27
C VAL A 120 -18.60 -0.17 4.37
N PHE A 121 -18.40 -0.60 3.13
CA PHE A 121 -17.49 0.08 2.20
C PHE A 121 -17.99 1.47 1.84
N ARG A 122 -19.28 1.62 1.56
CA ARG A 122 -19.84 2.93 1.26
C ARG A 122 -19.74 3.87 2.46
N TRP A 123 -19.94 3.35 3.67
CA TRP A 123 -19.78 4.12 4.89
C TRP A 123 -18.34 4.55 5.12
N LEU A 124 -17.35 3.66 4.94
CA LEU A 124 -15.93 3.99 5.03
C LEU A 124 -15.51 5.08 4.03
N LEU A 125 -16.10 5.09 2.82
CA LEU A 125 -15.79 6.09 1.80
C LEU A 125 -16.42 7.47 2.06
N GLY A 126 -17.46 7.56 2.88
CA GLY A 126 -18.21 8.79 3.11
C GLY A 126 -18.06 9.40 4.49
N TYR A 127 -17.38 8.75 5.41
CA TYR A 127 -17.22 9.25 6.78
C TYR A 127 -16.06 10.24 6.91
N ASN A 128 -16.36 11.47 7.31
CA ASN A 128 -15.41 12.58 7.46
C ASN A 128 -15.36 13.15 8.91
N GLY A 129 -15.82 12.40 9.91
CA GLY A 129 -15.87 12.87 11.30
C GLY A 129 -14.50 12.98 11.98
N THR A 130 -14.45 13.79 13.04
CA THR A 130 -13.21 14.07 13.83
C THR A 130 -12.60 12.82 14.49
N ASN A 131 -13.42 11.78 14.74
CA ASN A 131 -12.98 10.50 15.34
C ASN A 131 -12.73 9.42 14.28
N ALA A 132 -12.39 9.80 13.05
CA ALA A 132 -12.21 8.89 11.93
C ALA A 132 -11.33 7.65 12.23
N PRO A 133 -10.18 7.75 12.93
CA PRO A 133 -9.36 6.58 13.24
C PRO A 133 -10.06 5.54 14.12
N LEU A 134 -10.81 5.97 15.14
CA LEU A 134 -11.54 5.06 16.03
C LEU A 134 -12.72 4.39 15.32
N VAL A 135 -13.47 5.17 14.57
CA VAL A 135 -14.62 4.70 13.77
C VAL A 135 -14.14 3.72 12.71
N TRP A 136 -13.05 4.03 12.02
CA TRP A 136 -12.40 3.16 11.07
C TRP A 136 -11.95 1.83 11.71
N LEU A 137 -11.29 1.88 12.86
CA LEU A 137 -10.85 0.70 13.60
C LEU A 137 -12.04 -0.19 14.01
N ALA A 138 -13.12 0.42 14.52
CA ALA A 138 -14.33 -0.28 14.89
C ALA A 138 -15.00 -0.98 13.68
N ALA A 139 -15.04 -0.29 12.53
CA ALA A 139 -15.58 -0.86 11.29
C ALA A 139 -14.76 -2.05 10.79
N VAL A 140 -13.43 -1.94 10.78
CA VAL A 140 -12.53 -3.03 10.42
C VAL A 140 -12.70 -4.22 11.35
N ALA A 141 -12.77 -3.99 12.66
CA ALA A 141 -12.97 -5.05 13.65
C ALA A 141 -14.33 -5.76 13.47
N ALA A 142 -15.41 -4.99 13.35
CA ALA A 142 -16.76 -5.53 13.16
C ALA A 142 -16.87 -6.33 11.84
N TYR A 143 -16.35 -5.77 10.75
CA TYR A 143 -16.38 -6.44 9.44
C TYR A 143 -15.49 -7.69 9.42
N SER A 144 -14.34 -7.67 10.09
CA SER A 144 -13.47 -8.84 10.23
C SER A 144 -14.17 -9.97 11.00
N LEU A 145 -14.83 -9.65 12.12
CA LEU A 145 -15.60 -10.62 12.89
C LEU A 145 -16.74 -11.20 12.04
N PHE A 146 -17.48 -10.35 11.37
CA PHE A 146 -18.57 -10.76 10.47
C PHE A 146 -18.06 -11.68 9.35
N THR A 147 -16.94 -11.34 8.71
CA THR A 147 -16.30 -12.16 7.68
C THR A 147 -15.91 -13.54 8.21
N VAL A 148 -15.32 -13.62 9.41
CA VAL A 148 -14.98 -14.90 10.06
C VAL A 148 -16.23 -15.76 10.25
N VAL A 149 -17.33 -15.19 10.74
CA VAL A 149 -18.60 -15.90 10.92
C VAL A 149 -19.13 -16.44 9.59
N CYS A 150 -19.21 -15.59 8.55
CA CYS A 150 -19.68 -15.99 7.22
C CYS A 150 -18.81 -17.10 6.60
N VAL A 151 -17.49 -17.01 6.73
CA VAL A 151 -16.55 -18.02 6.21
C VAL A 151 -16.68 -19.34 6.97
N ARG A 152 -16.98 -19.32 8.28
CA ARG A 152 -17.23 -20.54 9.07
C ARG A 152 -18.53 -21.22 8.67
N ILE A 153 -19.62 -20.47 8.52
CA ILE A 153 -20.93 -20.99 8.09
C ILE A 153 -20.81 -21.64 6.70
N ASN A 154 -20.06 -21.01 5.79
CA ASN A 154 -19.91 -21.47 4.40
C ASN A 154 -18.66 -22.33 4.17
N ALA A 155 -18.16 -23.00 5.19
CA ALA A 155 -16.90 -23.75 5.12
C ALA A 155 -16.83 -24.76 3.97
N ASN A 156 -17.97 -25.36 3.62
CA ASN A 156 -18.08 -26.44 2.62
C ASN A 156 -18.15 -25.92 1.17
N LEU A 157 -18.55 -24.65 0.95
CA LEU A 157 -18.77 -24.13 -0.40
C LEU A 157 -17.51 -24.18 -1.26
N PHE A 158 -16.38 -23.79 -0.69
CA PHE A 158 -15.08 -23.78 -1.36
C PHE A 158 -14.24 -25.03 -1.07
N SER A 159 -14.79 -26.02 -0.32
CA SER A 159 -13.99 -27.19 0.08
C SER A 159 -13.53 -28.00 -1.12
N LYS A 160 -14.38 -28.16 -2.12
CA LYS A 160 -14.14 -28.97 -3.34
C LYS A 160 -13.20 -28.27 -4.35
N TRP A 161 -13.08 -26.94 -4.31
CA TRP A 161 -12.24 -26.22 -5.25
C TRP A 161 -10.77 -26.32 -4.83
N GLN A 162 -9.95 -26.96 -5.65
CA GLN A 162 -8.51 -27.16 -5.44
C GLN A 162 -7.76 -26.64 -6.68
N PRO A 163 -7.41 -25.34 -6.72
CA PRO A 163 -6.73 -24.78 -7.87
C PRO A 163 -5.34 -25.42 -8.04
N ASN A 164 -5.04 -25.84 -9.25
CA ASN A 164 -3.74 -26.38 -9.59
C ASN A 164 -2.68 -25.27 -9.67
N GLY A 165 -1.41 -25.68 -9.77
CA GLY A 165 -0.31 -24.73 -9.75
C GLY A 165 -0.31 -23.72 -10.90
N LYS A 166 -0.78 -24.08 -12.11
CA LYS A 166 -0.91 -23.15 -13.25
C LYS A 166 -1.98 -22.10 -12.96
N THR A 167 -3.17 -22.55 -12.54
CA THR A 167 -4.28 -21.65 -12.16
C THR A 167 -3.88 -20.65 -11.09
N VAL A 168 -3.18 -21.11 -10.03
CA VAL A 168 -2.70 -20.22 -8.96
C VAL A 168 -1.74 -19.17 -9.51
N MET A 169 -0.80 -19.55 -10.36
CA MET A 169 0.16 -18.59 -10.94
C MET A 169 -0.55 -17.59 -11.86
N THR A 170 -1.45 -18.05 -12.73
CA THR A 170 -2.20 -17.17 -13.63
C THR A 170 -3.04 -16.15 -12.85
N LEU A 171 -3.80 -16.60 -11.85
CA LEU A 171 -4.63 -15.70 -11.03
C LEU A 171 -3.78 -14.74 -10.21
N ALA A 172 -2.63 -15.18 -9.68
CA ALA A 172 -1.72 -14.30 -8.96
C ALA A 172 -1.12 -13.22 -9.87
N ILE A 173 -0.74 -13.56 -11.10
CA ILE A 173 -0.28 -12.58 -12.10
C ILE A 173 -1.41 -11.59 -12.42
N LEU A 174 -2.65 -12.05 -12.58
CA LEU A 174 -3.80 -11.15 -12.79
C LEU A 174 -3.99 -10.19 -11.62
N PHE A 175 -3.84 -10.63 -10.36
CA PHE A 175 -3.87 -9.74 -9.20
C PHE A 175 -2.73 -8.72 -9.23
N GLY A 176 -1.52 -9.16 -9.55
CA GLY A 176 -0.37 -8.26 -9.73
C GLY A 176 -0.63 -7.23 -10.84
N THR A 177 -1.16 -7.66 -11.99
CA THR A 177 -1.50 -6.76 -13.11
C THR A 177 -2.59 -5.75 -12.71
N ALA A 178 -3.61 -6.18 -11.96
CA ALA A 178 -4.64 -5.26 -11.45
C ALA A 178 -4.05 -4.23 -10.49
N SER A 179 -3.18 -4.65 -9.57
CA SER A 179 -2.45 -3.75 -8.67
C SER A 179 -1.58 -2.75 -9.44
N CYS A 180 -0.82 -3.24 -10.43
CA CYS A 180 -0.02 -2.41 -11.33
C CYS A 180 -0.89 -1.35 -12.02
N ALA A 181 -2.02 -1.75 -12.58
CA ALA A 181 -2.94 -0.83 -13.25
C ALA A 181 -3.48 0.26 -12.31
N VAL A 182 -3.89 -0.10 -11.08
CA VAL A 182 -4.38 0.87 -10.09
C VAL A 182 -3.30 1.87 -9.72
N ILE A 183 -2.08 1.40 -9.41
CA ILE A 183 -0.95 2.27 -9.06
C ILE A 183 -0.63 3.20 -10.25
N ALA A 184 -0.44 2.64 -11.45
CA ALA A 184 -0.09 3.40 -12.65
C ALA A 184 -1.15 4.45 -12.99
N VAL A 185 -2.45 4.11 -12.92
CA VAL A 185 -3.53 5.08 -13.18
C VAL A 185 -3.48 6.24 -12.19
N ILE A 186 -3.36 5.96 -10.88
CA ILE A 186 -3.34 7.02 -9.86
C ILE A 186 -2.13 7.93 -10.05
N THR A 187 -0.93 7.35 -10.21
CA THR A 187 0.32 8.13 -10.26
C THR A 187 0.49 8.86 -11.59
N CYS A 188 0.11 8.25 -12.73
CA CYS A 188 0.12 8.94 -14.01
C CYS A 188 -0.93 10.06 -14.09
N LEU A 189 -2.13 9.86 -13.53
CA LEU A 189 -3.14 10.93 -13.46
C LEU A 189 -2.71 12.03 -12.48
N ARG A 190 -2.01 11.71 -11.39
CA ARG A 190 -1.42 12.70 -10.50
C ARG A 190 -0.45 13.61 -11.26
N TYR A 191 0.46 13.03 -12.05
CA TYR A 191 1.33 13.79 -12.95
C TYR A 191 0.52 14.61 -13.95
N LYS A 192 -0.34 13.98 -14.76
CA LYS A 192 -1.13 14.65 -15.81
C LYS A 192 -2.06 15.76 -15.31
N THR A 193 -2.39 15.79 -14.03
CA THR A 193 -3.19 16.86 -13.40
C THR A 193 -2.32 17.90 -12.69
N PHE A 194 -1.03 17.98 -13.00
CA PHE A 194 -0.09 18.92 -12.40
C PHE A 194 -0.17 18.92 -10.87
N SER A 195 -0.14 17.72 -10.28
CA SER A 195 -0.26 17.53 -8.84
C SER A 195 0.97 16.83 -8.22
N SER A 196 2.01 16.57 -9.02
CA SER A 196 3.30 16.03 -8.60
C SER A 196 4.30 17.17 -8.44
N PRO A 197 4.79 17.46 -7.22
CA PRO A 197 5.75 18.54 -6.99
C PRO A 197 7.17 18.14 -7.39
N ASN A 198 8.06 19.11 -7.46
CA ASN A 198 9.49 18.88 -7.70
C ASN A 198 10.14 18.01 -6.61
N TYR A 199 9.78 18.15 -5.36
CA TYR A 199 10.50 17.64 -4.18
C TYR A 199 11.16 16.26 -4.32
N ASP A 200 10.58 15.36 -5.12
CA ASP A 200 11.18 14.09 -5.50
C ASP A 200 10.93 13.80 -6.98
N PHE A 201 9.70 13.93 -7.46
CA PHE A 201 9.35 13.51 -8.81
C PHE A 201 10.00 14.35 -9.91
N GLY A 202 9.99 15.68 -9.77
CA GLY A 202 10.66 16.57 -10.72
C GLY A 202 12.17 16.33 -10.75
N LEU A 203 12.79 16.11 -9.58
CA LEU A 203 14.20 15.75 -9.45
C LEU A 203 14.53 14.48 -10.25
N PHE A 204 13.72 13.43 -10.09
CA PHE A 204 13.93 12.17 -10.81
C PHE A 204 13.67 12.32 -12.32
N CYS A 205 12.72 13.16 -12.74
CA CYS A 205 12.52 13.45 -14.16
C CYS A 205 13.76 14.10 -14.78
N ASN A 206 14.34 15.12 -14.14
CA ASN A 206 15.56 15.76 -14.61
C ASN A 206 16.76 14.81 -14.55
N MET A 207 16.88 13.99 -13.48
CA MET A 207 17.91 12.96 -13.37
C MET A 207 17.86 11.98 -14.55
N PHE A 208 16.68 11.46 -14.87
CA PHE A 208 16.53 10.48 -15.97
C PHE A 208 16.79 11.08 -17.33
N TYR A 209 16.44 12.36 -17.55
CA TYR A 209 16.85 13.08 -18.75
C TYR A 209 18.37 13.10 -18.85
N ASN A 210 19.07 13.57 -17.81
CA ASN A 210 20.53 13.63 -17.80
C ASN A 210 21.19 12.25 -17.88
N MET A 211 20.62 11.21 -17.24
CA MET A 211 21.09 9.84 -17.39
C MET A 211 20.97 9.34 -18.83
N LYS A 212 19.90 9.75 -19.54
CA LYS A 212 19.72 9.40 -20.95
C LYS A 212 20.79 10.10 -21.82
N GLU A 213 21.06 11.38 -21.60
CA GLU A 213 21.97 12.18 -22.44
C GLU A 213 23.46 11.90 -22.12
N SER A 214 23.82 11.78 -20.82
CA SER A 214 25.21 11.68 -20.38
C SER A 214 25.60 10.35 -19.74
N GLY A 215 24.64 9.51 -19.40
CA GLY A 215 24.84 8.31 -18.60
C GLY A 215 25.01 8.57 -17.10
N LEU A 216 25.02 9.84 -16.67
CA LEU A 216 25.28 10.24 -15.28
C LEU A 216 23.99 10.72 -14.59
N PRO A 217 23.77 10.40 -13.30
CA PRO A 217 22.59 10.82 -12.57
C PRO A 217 22.73 12.28 -12.07
N LEU A 218 22.81 13.21 -13.02
CA LEU A 218 22.95 14.64 -12.75
C LEU A 218 21.58 15.29 -12.59
N ILE A 219 21.50 16.29 -11.72
CA ILE A 219 20.30 17.05 -11.40
C ILE A 219 20.67 18.51 -11.22
N THR A 220 19.86 19.43 -11.73
CA THR A 220 19.98 20.85 -11.48
C THR A 220 18.86 21.39 -10.59
N SER A 221 17.71 20.72 -10.56
CA SER A 221 16.54 21.11 -9.77
C SER A 221 16.64 20.79 -8.28
N GLU A 222 17.67 20.08 -7.84
CA GLU A 222 17.94 19.85 -6.43
C GLU A 222 18.93 20.91 -5.90
N ARG A 223 18.46 21.77 -5.00
CA ARG A 223 19.25 22.84 -4.36
C ARG A 223 19.79 23.90 -5.34
N ASP A 224 19.13 24.08 -6.49
CA ASP A 224 19.45 25.07 -7.51
C ASP A 224 20.93 25.05 -7.92
N GLN A 225 21.50 23.87 -8.06
CA GLN A 225 22.87 23.68 -8.50
C GLN A 225 23.04 22.34 -9.22
N LEU A 226 23.98 22.28 -10.15
CA LEU A 226 24.35 21.01 -10.77
C LEU A 226 25.02 20.10 -9.73
N LEU A 227 24.38 18.97 -9.44
CA LEU A 227 24.97 17.95 -8.57
C LEU A 227 24.59 16.55 -9.06
N SER A 228 25.36 15.56 -8.62
CA SER A 228 24.96 14.16 -8.83
C SER A 228 23.98 13.73 -7.75
N HIS A 229 22.91 13.03 -8.12
CA HIS A 229 22.03 12.39 -7.17
C HIS A 229 22.80 11.50 -6.17
N PHE A 230 23.91 10.89 -6.61
CA PHE A 230 24.76 10.09 -5.72
C PHE A 230 25.53 10.91 -4.67
N ALA A 231 25.53 12.22 -4.77
CA ALA A 231 26.00 13.08 -3.68
C ALA A 231 25.01 13.17 -2.51
N VAL A 232 23.72 12.81 -2.75
CA VAL A 232 22.65 12.83 -1.75
C VAL A 232 22.27 11.41 -1.33
N HIS A 233 22.03 10.53 -2.31
CA HIS A 233 21.64 9.12 -2.11
C HIS A 233 22.34 8.21 -3.12
N ILE A 234 22.92 7.12 -2.66
CA ILE A 234 23.57 6.14 -3.54
C ILE A 234 22.53 5.11 -3.99
N SER A 235 21.90 5.38 -5.15
CA SER A 235 20.77 4.61 -5.67
C SER A 235 21.00 4.08 -7.09
N PRO A 236 22.05 3.26 -7.34
CA PRO A 236 22.35 2.76 -8.70
C PRO A 236 21.23 1.88 -9.29
N ILE A 237 20.25 1.47 -8.50
CA ILE A 237 19.10 0.68 -8.96
C ILE A 237 18.31 1.38 -10.08
N TYR A 238 18.32 2.69 -10.14
CA TYR A 238 17.63 3.46 -11.18
C TYR A 238 18.11 3.15 -12.60
N TYR A 239 19.34 2.67 -12.77
CA TYR A 239 19.82 2.19 -14.08
C TYR A 239 19.02 1.01 -14.63
N LEU A 240 18.24 0.28 -13.82
CA LEU A 240 17.32 -0.76 -14.29
C LEU A 240 16.14 -0.19 -15.07
N LEU A 241 15.73 1.05 -14.80
CA LEU A 241 14.65 1.72 -15.54
C LEU A 241 15.17 2.45 -16.79
N LEU A 242 16.45 2.78 -16.85
CA LEU A 242 17.01 3.59 -17.92
C LEU A 242 16.79 3.01 -19.34
N PRO A 243 16.90 1.69 -19.60
CA PRO A 243 16.59 1.13 -20.92
C PRO A 243 15.14 1.39 -21.36
N PHE A 244 14.19 1.37 -20.41
CA PHE A 244 12.78 1.66 -20.70
C PHE A 244 12.56 3.16 -20.93
N TYR A 245 13.28 4.02 -20.23
CA TYR A 245 13.24 5.46 -20.42
C TYR A 245 13.86 5.87 -21.77
N TYR A 246 14.90 5.16 -22.27
CA TYR A 246 15.41 5.37 -23.63
C TYR A 246 14.35 5.13 -24.71
N ILE A 247 13.49 4.13 -24.51
CA ILE A 247 12.42 3.78 -25.46
C ILE A 247 11.24 4.76 -25.34
N PHE A 248 10.89 5.12 -24.13
CA PHE A 248 9.76 6.00 -23.79
C PHE A 248 10.23 7.11 -22.83
N PRO A 249 10.89 8.18 -23.34
CA PRO A 249 11.41 9.27 -22.50
C PRO A 249 10.27 10.14 -21.97
N SER A 250 9.65 9.71 -20.90
CA SER A 250 8.50 10.37 -20.30
C SER A 250 8.49 10.15 -18.78
N PRO A 251 8.09 11.16 -17.98
CA PRO A 251 7.86 11.00 -16.55
C PRO A 251 6.92 9.84 -16.22
N MET A 252 5.94 9.54 -17.08
CA MET A 252 5.04 8.41 -16.89
C MET A 252 5.75 7.05 -16.91
N THR A 253 6.87 6.92 -17.64
CA THR A 253 7.68 5.69 -17.64
C THR A 253 8.20 5.36 -16.25
N LEU A 254 8.57 6.38 -15.48
CA LEU A 254 9.04 6.22 -14.10
C LEU A 254 7.90 5.75 -13.19
N GLN A 255 6.72 6.36 -13.32
CA GLN A 255 5.53 5.99 -12.54
C GLN A 255 5.05 4.56 -12.85
N ILE A 256 5.05 4.17 -14.12
CA ILE A 256 4.72 2.80 -14.54
C ILE A 256 5.81 1.83 -14.06
N GLY A 257 7.07 2.23 -14.11
CA GLY A 257 8.21 1.43 -13.64
C GLY A 257 8.09 1.03 -12.18
N GLN A 258 7.74 1.97 -11.29
CA GLN A 258 7.48 1.63 -9.87
C GLN A 258 6.28 0.68 -9.71
N ALA A 259 5.19 0.89 -10.45
CA ALA A 259 4.02 0.02 -10.38
C ALA A 259 4.35 -1.42 -10.80
N VAL A 260 5.16 -1.57 -11.85
CA VAL A 260 5.66 -2.87 -12.34
C VAL A 260 6.58 -3.52 -11.30
N ALA A 261 7.56 -2.78 -10.76
CA ALA A 261 8.51 -3.30 -9.78
C ALA A 261 7.81 -3.90 -8.55
N LEU A 262 6.84 -3.17 -7.98
CA LEU A 262 6.06 -3.64 -6.84
C LEU A 262 5.17 -4.84 -7.18
N SER A 263 4.50 -4.81 -8.33
CA SER A 263 3.56 -5.86 -8.74
C SER A 263 4.26 -7.17 -9.09
N LEU A 264 5.49 -7.12 -9.61
CA LEU A 264 6.30 -8.32 -9.87
C LEU A 264 6.62 -9.11 -8.59
N GLY A 265 6.57 -8.49 -7.42
CA GLY A 265 6.74 -9.15 -6.12
C GLY A 265 5.73 -10.27 -5.85
N VAL A 266 4.59 -10.29 -6.57
CA VAL A 266 3.62 -11.40 -6.47
C VAL A 266 4.22 -12.75 -6.89
N ILE A 267 5.20 -12.74 -7.80
CA ILE A 267 5.84 -13.96 -8.30
C ILE A 267 6.65 -14.67 -7.20
N PRO A 268 7.62 -14.02 -6.54
CA PRO A 268 8.32 -14.66 -5.43
C PRO A 268 7.39 -14.99 -4.25
N VAL A 269 6.31 -14.26 -4.02
CA VAL A 269 5.28 -14.61 -3.01
C VAL A 269 4.64 -15.96 -3.31
N VAL A 270 4.19 -16.21 -4.56
CA VAL A 270 3.65 -17.52 -4.99
C VAL A 270 4.69 -18.62 -4.80
N LEU A 271 5.93 -18.35 -5.21
CA LEU A 271 7.01 -19.35 -5.16
C LEU A 271 7.43 -19.70 -3.72
N LEU A 272 7.45 -18.70 -2.82
CA LEU A 272 7.68 -18.90 -1.39
C LEU A 272 6.53 -19.68 -0.75
N ALA A 273 5.28 -19.30 -1.02
CA ALA A 273 4.10 -20.00 -0.49
C ALA A 273 4.08 -21.47 -0.89
N ARG A 274 4.45 -21.79 -2.14
CA ARG A 274 4.59 -23.16 -2.62
C ARG A 274 5.77 -23.88 -1.99
N HIS A 275 6.89 -23.21 -1.80
CA HIS A 275 8.05 -23.78 -1.11
C HIS A 275 7.69 -24.25 0.30
N HIS A 276 6.90 -23.44 1.01
CA HIS A 276 6.34 -23.75 2.32
C HIS A 276 5.10 -24.68 2.27
N ARG A 277 4.81 -25.30 1.11
CA ARG A 277 3.75 -26.30 0.92
C ARG A 277 2.35 -25.79 1.30
N LEU A 278 2.09 -24.51 1.13
CA LEU A 278 0.75 -23.95 1.32
C LEU A 278 -0.19 -24.49 0.23
N SER A 279 -1.46 -24.74 0.58
CA SER A 279 -2.48 -25.18 -0.39
C SER A 279 -2.67 -24.15 -1.51
N GLY A 280 -3.15 -24.57 -2.67
CA GLY A 280 -3.40 -23.64 -3.79
C GLY A 280 -4.31 -22.47 -3.42
N LYS A 281 -5.35 -22.71 -2.59
CA LYS A 281 -6.24 -21.65 -2.07
C LYS A 281 -5.52 -20.67 -1.17
N THR A 282 -4.72 -21.18 -0.23
CA THR A 282 -3.93 -20.34 0.69
C THR A 282 -2.89 -19.52 -0.06
N THR A 283 -2.19 -20.15 -1.03
CA THR A 283 -1.24 -19.45 -1.89
C THR A 283 -1.90 -18.33 -2.66
N LEU A 284 -3.07 -18.58 -3.25
CA LEU A 284 -3.82 -17.57 -4.00
C LEU A 284 -4.26 -16.42 -3.10
N LEU A 285 -4.77 -16.71 -1.90
CA LEU A 285 -5.18 -15.68 -0.95
C LEU A 285 -3.99 -14.83 -0.48
N VAL A 286 -2.84 -15.45 -0.16
CA VAL A 286 -1.61 -14.73 0.21
C VAL A 286 -1.13 -13.83 -0.93
N SER A 287 -1.23 -14.31 -2.19
CA SER A 287 -0.88 -13.51 -3.36
C SER A 287 -1.83 -12.33 -3.56
N ALA A 288 -3.14 -12.53 -3.33
CA ALA A 288 -4.14 -11.47 -3.37
C ALA A 288 -3.90 -10.43 -2.25
N LEU A 289 -3.57 -10.89 -1.03
CA LEU A 289 -3.21 -10.00 0.08
C LEU A 289 -1.97 -9.16 -0.23
N TYR A 290 -0.95 -9.73 -0.88
CA TYR A 290 0.21 -8.97 -1.32
C TYR A 290 -0.17 -7.93 -2.38
N ALA A 291 -0.88 -8.34 -3.43
CA ALA A 291 -1.25 -7.47 -4.55
C ALA A 291 -2.18 -6.31 -4.12
N ALA A 292 -3.08 -6.57 -3.16
CA ALA A 292 -4.00 -5.59 -2.60
C ALA A 292 -3.48 -4.99 -1.27
N TYR A 293 -2.22 -5.20 -0.92
CA TYR A 293 -1.69 -4.68 0.34
C TYR A 293 -1.73 -3.15 0.35
N PRO A 294 -2.49 -2.51 1.25
CA PRO A 294 -2.73 -1.08 1.16
C PRO A 294 -1.44 -0.27 1.17
N ALA A 295 -0.49 -0.62 2.03
CA ALA A 295 0.77 0.08 2.14
C ALA A 295 1.61 0.03 0.84
N LEU A 296 1.59 -1.07 0.06
CA LEU A 296 2.28 -1.12 -1.23
C LEU A 296 1.68 -0.14 -2.25
N THR A 297 0.36 -0.02 -2.27
CA THR A 297 -0.31 0.88 -3.21
C THR A 297 -0.19 2.34 -2.79
N THR A 298 -0.45 2.63 -1.51
CA THR A 298 -0.45 4.01 -1.01
C THR A 298 0.95 4.62 -0.96
N GLY A 299 1.98 3.81 -0.71
CA GLY A 299 3.37 4.26 -0.71
C GLY A 299 3.85 4.84 -2.04
N CYS A 300 3.13 4.55 -3.14
CA CYS A 300 3.38 5.13 -4.47
C CYS A 300 2.73 6.50 -4.67
N PHE A 301 1.85 6.96 -3.77
CA PHE A 301 1.06 8.18 -4.00
C PHE A 301 1.86 9.46 -3.83
N TYR A 302 3.06 9.36 -3.31
CA TYR A 302 4.04 10.44 -3.29
C TYR A 302 5.00 10.40 -4.49
N ASP A 303 4.68 9.64 -5.53
CA ASP A 303 5.45 9.43 -6.76
C ASP A 303 6.57 8.37 -6.61
N ILE A 304 7.37 8.16 -7.66
CA ILE A 304 8.39 7.12 -7.67
C ILE A 304 9.49 7.41 -6.64
N HIS A 305 9.96 6.32 -6.01
CA HIS A 305 11.20 6.29 -5.23
C HIS A 305 11.92 4.96 -5.44
N GLU A 306 13.23 4.96 -5.30
CA GLU A 306 14.07 3.76 -5.39
C GLU A 306 13.61 2.63 -4.49
N ASN A 307 13.01 2.95 -3.34
CA ASN A 307 12.49 1.97 -2.38
C ASN A 307 11.43 1.02 -2.96
N CYS A 308 10.79 1.38 -4.10
CA CYS A 308 9.81 0.49 -4.76
C CYS A 308 10.41 -0.83 -5.26
N PHE A 309 11.73 -0.91 -5.42
CA PHE A 309 12.43 -2.14 -5.79
C PHE A 309 12.66 -3.09 -4.60
N LEU A 310 12.63 -2.59 -3.36
CA LEU A 310 12.89 -3.39 -2.15
C LEU A 310 11.99 -4.62 -2.03
N PRO A 311 10.64 -4.54 -2.19
CA PRO A 311 9.79 -5.70 -2.03
C PRO A 311 10.15 -6.84 -2.97
N LEU A 312 10.41 -6.54 -4.24
CA LEU A 312 10.78 -7.54 -5.23
C LEU A 312 12.10 -8.24 -4.88
N PHE A 313 13.17 -7.45 -4.68
CA PHE A 313 14.51 -8.02 -4.51
C PHE A 313 14.72 -8.65 -3.13
N LEU A 314 14.08 -8.16 -2.07
CA LEU A 314 14.08 -8.81 -0.76
C LEU A 314 13.34 -10.16 -0.82
N LEU A 315 12.14 -10.20 -1.43
CA LEU A 315 11.40 -11.46 -1.57
C LEU A 315 12.15 -12.48 -2.45
N LEU A 316 12.85 -12.03 -3.49
CA LEU A 316 13.74 -12.90 -4.28
C LEU A 316 14.94 -13.40 -3.45
N THR A 317 15.56 -12.54 -2.64
CA THR A 317 16.64 -12.92 -1.73
C THR A 317 16.17 -14.00 -0.75
N PHE A 318 15.01 -13.82 -0.12
CA PHE A 318 14.40 -14.81 0.78
C PHE A 318 14.09 -16.12 0.05
N LEU A 319 13.49 -16.05 -1.14
CA LEU A 319 13.17 -17.21 -1.97
C LEU A 319 14.41 -18.01 -2.35
N PHE A 320 15.46 -17.35 -2.80
CA PHE A 320 16.67 -18.04 -3.22
C PHE A 320 17.47 -18.59 -2.04
N TYR A 321 17.43 -17.93 -0.89
CA TYR A 321 17.93 -18.49 0.36
C TYR A 321 17.21 -19.79 0.73
N GLU A 322 15.87 -19.78 0.78
CA GLU A 322 15.06 -20.97 1.09
C GLU A 322 15.30 -22.12 0.11
N LYS A 323 15.49 -21.81 -1.16
CA LYS A 323 15.79 -22.79 -2.20
C LYS A 323 17.26 -23.19 -2.27
N LYS A 324 18.11 -22.68 -1.39
CA LYS A 324 19.56 -22.89 -1.35
C LYS A 324 20.27 -22.54 -2.68
N LYS A 325 19.70 -21.59 -3.45
CA LYS A 325 20.27 -21.04 -4.68
C LYS A 325 21.12 -19.82 -4.35
N PHE A 326 22.22 -20.05 -3.65
CA PHE A 326 23.03 -18.97 -3.07
C PHE A 326 23.59 -17.96 -4.07
N PRO A 327 24.06 -18.32 -5.28
CA PRO A 327 24.48 -17.30 -6.26
C PRO A 327 23.37 -16.32 -6.61
N LEU A 328 22.14 -16.81 -6.82
CA LEU A 328 20.98 -15.95 -7.11
C LEU A 328 20.54 -15.14 -5.89
N MET A 329 20.71 -15.71 -4.68
CA MET A 329 20.49 -14.99 -3.43
C MET A 329 21.43 -13.78 -3.31
N TYR A 330 22.74 -13.97 -3.55
CA TYR A 330 23.69 -12.85 -3.50
C TYR A 330 23.44 -11.83 -4.62
N LEU A 331 23.09 -12.28 -5.83
CA LEU A 331 22.72 -11.37 -6.91
C LEU A 331 21.50 -10.50 -6.52
N SER A 332 20.46 -11.12 -5.95
CA SER A 332 19.29 -10.38 -5.46
C SER A 332 19.66 -9.45 -4.29
N ALA A 333 20.54 -9.90 -3.39
CA ALA A 333 21.02 -9.08 -2.28
C ALA A 333 21.82 -7.86 -2.75
N LEU A 334 22.63 -8.00 -3.81
CA LEU A 334 23.30 -6.86 -4.44
C LEU A 334 22.29 -5.87 -5.06
N CYS A 335 21.21 -6.37 -5.67
CA CYS A 335 20.11 -5.50 -6.12
C CYS A 335 19.43 -4.78 -4.95
N VAL A 336 19.25 -5.43 -3.78
CA VAL A 336 18.75 -4.75 -2.56
C VAL A 336 19.69 -3.64 -2.16
N LEU A 337 20.98 -3.88 -2.09
CA LEU A 337 21.98 -2.85 -1.72
C LEU A 337 22.01 -1.69 -2.73
N ALA A 338 21.83 -1.99 -4.02
CA ALA A 338 21.79 -0.97 -5.07
C ALA A 338 20.56 -0.04 -5.00
N VAL A 339 19.56 -0.35 -4.17
CA VAL A 339 18.38 0.51 -4.00
C VAL A 339 18.76 1.82 -3.34
N LYS A 340 19.44 1.74 -2.19
CA LYS A 340 19.84 2.92 -1.39
C LYS A 340 20.85 2.50 -0.33
N GLU A 341 21.65 3.44 0.17
CA GLU A 341 22.61 3.18 1.23
C GLU A 341 22.00 2.53 2.49
N ASP A 342 20.80 2.94 2.87
CA ASP A 342 20.09 2.42 4.05
C ASP A 342 19.43 1.05 3.83
N ALA A 343 19.31 0.58 2.59
CA ALA A 343 18.82 -0.76 2.28
C ALA A 343 19.72 -1.87 2.88
N ALA A 344 20.98 -1.55 3.16
CA ALA A 344 21.89 -2.41 3.88
C ALA A 344 21.35 -2.84 5.26
N ILE A 345 20.53 -2.01 5.91
CA ILE A 345 19.92 -2.32 7.21
C ILE A 345 18.94 -3.50 7.07
N TYR A 346 18.13 -3.51 6.03
CA TYR A 346 17.21 -4.63 5.76
C TYR A 346 17.98 -5.93 5.51
N LEU A 347 19.05 -5.87 4.72
CA LEU A 347 19.86 -7.05 4.45
C LEU A 347 20.61 -7.54 5.71
N LEU A 348 21.08 -6.63 6.58
CA LEU A 348 21.67 -6.95 7.87
C LEU A 348 20.66 -7.63 8.81
N LEU A 349 19.42 -7.13 8.89
CA LEU A 349 18.36 -7.76 9.68
C LEU A 349 18.03 -9.16 9.16
N PHE A 350 18.04 -9.37 7.85
CA PHE A 350 17.89 -10.70 7.27
C PHE A 350 19.09 -11.59 7.61
N ALA A 351 20.30 -11.06 7.54
CA ALA A 351 21.51 -11.80 7.94
C ALA A 351 21.44 -12.25 9.41
N LEU A 352 20.99 -11.39 10.31
CA LEU A 352 20.77 -11.74 11.71
C LEU A 352 19.71 -12.84 11.87
N PHE A 353 18.62 -12.79 11.11
CA PHE A 353 17.63 -13.87 11.07
C PHE A 353 18.26 -15.18 10.60
N VAL A 354 19.08 -15.17 9.55
CA VAL A 354 19.78 -16.35 9.02
C VAL A 354 20.78 -16.92 10.04
N LEU A 355 21.51 -16.06 10.75
CA LEU A 355 22.45 -16.45 11.81
C LEU A 355 21.72 -17.06 13.02
N LEU A 356 20.75 -16.37 13.55
CA LEU A 356 20.18 -16.66 14.87
C LEU A 356 18.99 -17.64 14.80
N SER A 357 18.14 -17.51 13.78
CA SER A 357 16.95 -18.36 13.63
C SER A 357 17.22 -19.61 12.79
N GLU A 358 17.91 -19.47 11.67
CA GLU A 358 18.18 -20.57 10.75
C GLU A 358 19.52 -21.26 11.05
N ARG A 359 20.39 -20.68 11.90
CA ARG A 359 21.72 -21.18 12.30
C ARG A 359 22.65 -21.47 11.13
N ASN A 360 22.48 -20.73 10.04
CA ASN A 360 23.36 -20.81 8.89
C ASN A 360 24.45 -19.74 9.00
N TYR A 361 25.52 -20.08 9.73
CA TYR A 361 26.58 -19.13 10.11
C TYR A 361 27.36 -18.63 8.90
N LEU A 362 27.58 -19.48 7.87
CA LEU A 362 28.31 -19.07 6.68
C LEU A 362 27.59 -17.99 5.91
N HIS A 363 26.36 -18.28 5.46
CA HIS A 363 25.63 -17.34 4.61
C HIS A 363 25.10 -16.14 5.41
N GLY A 364 24.73 -16.31 6.68
CA GLY A 364 24.38 -15.20 7.55
C GLY A 364 25.57 -14.27 7.81
N GLY A 365 26.76 -14.84 8.09
CA GLY A 365 27.99 -14.06 8.26
C GLY A 365 28.41 -13.30 7.00
N LEU A 366 28.35 -13.95 5.83
CA LEU A 366 28.66 -13.31 4.56
C LEU A 366 27.68 -12.19 4.20
N LEU A 367 26.37 -12.38 4.44
CA LEU A 367 25.37 -11.33 4.23
C LEU A 367 25.58 -10.16 5.19
N ALA A 368 25.89 -10.42 6.46
CA ALA A 368 26.19 -9.38 7.43
C ALA A 368 27.45 -8.58 7.04
N ALA A 369 28.52 -9.27 6.67
CA ALA A 369 29.74 -8.63 6.21
C ALA A 369 29.51 -7.77 4.95
N LEU A 370 28.75 -8.30 3.98
CA LEU A 370 28.39 -7.59 2.77
C LEU A 370 27.58 -6.31 3.10
N SER A 371 26.58 -6.42 3.98
CA SER A 371 25.74 -5.29 4.38
C SER A 371 26.53 -4.20 5.10
N VAL A 372 27.35 -4.57 6.08
CA VAL A 372 28.16 -3.62 6.86
C VAL A 372 29.22 -2.96 5.98
N SER A 373 29.90 -3.74 5.13
CA SER A 373 30.90 -3.19 4.21
C SER A 373 30.30 -2.23 3.21
N TYR A 374 29.16 -2.58 2.60
CA TYR A 374 28.47 -1.68 1.67
C TYR A 374 28.03 -0.38 2.35
N PHE A 375 27.39 -0.49 3.52
CA PHE A 375 26.98 0.69 4.30
C PHE A 375 28.16 1.59 4.65
N GLY A 376 29.28 0.99 5.10
CA GLY A 376 30.51 1.72 5.41
C GLY A 376 31.09 2.45 4.21
N VAL A 377 31.12 1.80 3.03
CA VAL A 377 31.58 2.41 1.77
C VAL A 377 30.65 3.57 1.38
N CYS A 378 29.32 3.37 1.42
CA CYS A 378 28.37 4.43 1.10
C CYS A 378 28.50 5.62 2.06
N ALA A 379 28.61 5.36 3.36
CA ALA A 379 28.80 6.40 4.39
C ALA A 379 30.09 7.19 4.13
N TYR A 380 31.19 6.52 3.80
CA TYR A 380 32.46 7.18 3.46
C TYR A 380 32.34 8.04 2.19
N VAL A 381 31.71 7.50 1.13
CA VAL A 381 31.53 8.23 -0.13
C VAL A 381 30.67 9.47 0.06
N LEU A 382 29.52 9.33 0.76
CA LEU A 382 28.63 10.45 1.05
C LEU A 382 29.30 11.52 1.92
N GLN A 383 30.10 11.11 2.90
CA GLN A 383 30.81 12.05 3.77
C GLN A 383 31.92 12.81 3.04
N LYS A 384 32.65 12.13 2.14
CA LYS A 384 33.82 12.71 1.48
C LYS A 384 33.50 13.43 0.18
N HIS A 385 32.55 12.92 -0.60
CA HIS A 385 32.24 13.37 -1.96
C HIS A 385 30.79 13.82 -2.13
N GLY A 386 29.96 13.67 -1.11
CA GLY A 386 28.55 14.05 -1.12
C GLY A 386 28.23 15.11 -0.07
N LEU A 387 26.93 15.17 0.27
CA LEU A 387 26.37 16.12 1.25
C LEU A 387 26.24 15.53 2.66
N GLY A 388 26.87 14.38 2.88
CA GLY A 388 26.76 13.61 4.13
C GLY A 388 25.51 12.73 4.19
N MET A 389 25.46 11.87 5.20
CA MET A 389 24.29 11.02 5.42
C MET A 389 23.17 11.78 6.14
N MET A 390 21.93 11.59 5.72
CA MET A 390 20.75 12.12 6.39
C MET A 390 20.43 11.33 7.66
N VAL A 391 21.10 11.65 8.77
CA VAL A 391 20.92 10.96 10.07
C VAL A 391 19.92 11.65 10.99
N ASN A 392 19.50 12.88 10.67
CA ASN A 392 18.63 13.73 11.48
C ASN A 392 17.24 13.12 11.78
N ARG A 393 16.84 12.10 11.03
CA ARG A 393 15.56 11.41 11.26
C ARG A 393 15.47 10.71 12.61
N PHE A 394 16.62 10.42 13.23
CA PHE A 394 16.74 9.74 14.51
C PHE A 394 17.31 10.65 15.64
N ASP A 395 17.30 11.96 15.44
CA ASP A 395 17.81 12.93 16.43
C ASP A 395 17.09 12.81 17.78
N ASN A 396 15.83 12.35 17.77
CA ASN A 396 15.10 12.04 19.01
C ASN A 396 15.74 10.92 19.85
N LEU A 397 16.65 10.12 19.28
CA LEU A 397 17.39 9.06 19.97
C LEU A 397 18.84 9.45 20.29
N ILE A 398 19.28 10.63 19.86
CA ILE A 398 20.67 11.08 19.96
C ILE A 398 20.72 12.26 20.92
N TYR A 399 21.38 12.06 22.07
CA TYR A 399 21.52 13.15 23.05
C TYR A 399 22.61 14.15 22.63
N ASN A 400 23.77 13.64 22.20
CA ASN A 400 24.85 14.46 21.69
C ASN A 400 24.95 14.26 20.16
N THR A 401 24.74 15.32 19.40
CA THR A 401 24.77 15.29 17.92
C THR A 401 26.12 14.84 17.36
N GLU A 402 27.22 15.04 18.08
CA GLU A 402 28.55 14.58 17.70
C GLU A 402 28.67 13.04 17.67
N ASP A 403 27.84 12.32 18.47
CA ASP A 403 27.83 10.85 18.49
C ASP A 403 27.20 10.26 17.21
N GLY A 404 26.49 11.04 16.40
CA GLY A 404 25.80 10.61 15.20
C GLY A 404 24.91 9.37 15.43
N LEU A 405 24.80 8.47 14.47
CA LEU A 405 23.98 7.24 14.60
C LEU A 405 24.45 6.32 15.74
N LEU A 406 25.72 6.38 16.16
CA LEU A 406 26.21 5.61 17.30
C LEU A 406 25.54 6.09 18.60
N GLY A 407 25.17 7.35 18.69
CA GLY A 407 24.39 7.90 19.80
C GLY A 407 23.02 7.21 19.94
N ALA A 408 22.33 6.94 18.84
CA ALA A 408 21.08 6.20 18.85
C ALA A 408 21.27 4.74 19.33
N VAL A 409 22.34 4.06 18.87
CA VAL A 409 22.68 2.72 19.34
C VAL A 409 23.01 2.73 20.83
N LYS A 410 23.78 3.72 21.31
CA LYS A 410 24.08 3.92 22.72
C LYS A 410 22.82 4.08 23.56
N THR A 411 21.90 4.94 23.13
CA THR A 411 20.60 5.13 23.77
C THR A 411 19.81 3.83 23.83
N ALA A 412 19.79 3.07 22.74
CA ALA A 412 19.09 1.79 22.69
C ALA A 412 19.63 0.77 23.70
N LEU A 413 20.93 0.72 23.89
CA LEU A 413 21.58 -0.22 24.81
C LEU A 413 21.49 0.20 26.27
N ILE A 414 21.55 1.51 26.55
CA ILE A 414 21.62 2.04 27.92
C ILE A 414 20.23 2.36 28.46
N ASN A 415 19.31 2.81 27.61
CA ASN A 415 17.98 3.25 28.03
C ASN A 415 16.86 2.62 27.19
N PRO A 416 16.64 1.30 27.27
CA PRO A 416 15.57 0.63 26.51
C PRO A 416 14.17 1.10 26.92
N GLY A 417 13.98 1.60 28.16
CA GLY A 417 12.71 2.20 28.60
C GLY A 417 12.36 3.45 27.79
N PHE A 418 13.33 4.30 27.50
CA PHE A 418 13.13 5.44 26.62
C PHE A 418 12.70 5.00 25.20
N LEU A 419 13.36 4.00 24.62
CA LEU A 419 12.97 3.47 23.31
C LEU A 419 11.52 3.02 23.29
N LEU A 420 11.06 2.31 24.34
CA LEU A 420 9.68 1.90 24.45
C LEU A 420 8.72 3.08 24.40
N THR A 421 9.07 4.20 25.02
CA THR A 421 8.25 5.42 24.94
C THR A 421 8.21 5.98 23.52
N GLN A 422 9.33 5.93 22.80
CA GLN A 422 9.43 6.44 21.42
C GLN A 422 8.56 5.67 20.42
N LEU A 423 8.23 4.42 20.69
CA LEU A 423 7.29 3.65 19.84
C LEU A 423 5.86 4.22 19.82
N PHE A 424 5.50 4.99 20.86
CA PHE A 424 4.15 5.53 21.04
C PHE A 424 4.10 7.06 21.03
N THR A 425 5.25 7.74 21.04
CA THR A 425 5.33 9.21 21.08
C THR A 425 5.57 9.76 19.68
N THR A 426 4.80 10.77 19.30
CA THR A 426 5.03 11.54 18.08
C THR A 426 5.23 13.00 18.43
N GLY A 427 5.82 13.78 17.53
CA GLY A 427 5.97 15.23 17.74
C GLY A 427 4.64 16.00 17.73
N LYS A 428 3.52 15.39 17.33
CA LYS A 428 2.22 16.06 17.16
C LYS A 428 1.04 15.41 17.89
N GLY A 429 1.18 14.17 18.35
CA GLY A 429 0.06 13.46 18.97
C GLY A 429 0.37 11.98 19.21
N SER A 430 -0.59 11.23 19.74
CA SER A 430 -0.35 9.92 20.33
C SER A 430 -0.80 8.72 19.50
N TRP A 431 -1.56 8.92 18.43
CA TRP A 431 -2.24 7.80 17.74
C TRP A 431 -1.61 7.43 16.38
N GLU A 432 -0.82 8.29 15.78
CA GLU A 432 -0.32 8.12 14.41
C GLU A 432 0.52 6.85 14.26
N LYS A 433 1.47 6.61 15.16
CA LYS A 433 2.31 5.40 15.15
C LYS A 433 1.51 4.12 15.41
N LEU A 434 0.49 4.18 16.27
CA LEU A 434 -0.40 3.05 16.50
C LEU A 434 -1.26 2.77 15.26
N VAL A 435 -1.79 3.81 14.63
CA VAL A 435 -2.54 3.68 13.37
C VAL A 435 -1.66 3.06 12.28
N TYR A 436 -0.44 3.56 12.11
CA TYR A 436 0.53 2.98 11.18
C TYR A 436 0.80 1.50 11.47
N PHE A 437 1.08 1.15 12.73
CA PHE A 437 1.31 -0.23 13.15
C PHE A 437 0.12 -1.14 12.81
N LEU A 438 -1.10 -0.67 13.04
CA LEU A 438 -2.32 -1.40 12.71
C LEU A 438 -2.53 -1.49 11.19
N GLN A 439 -2.26 -0.44 10.43
CA GLN A 439 -2.35 -0.44 8.97
C GLN A 439 -1.35 -1.39 8.32
N MET A 440 -0.20 -1.61 8.95
CA MET A 440 0.80 -2.57 8.49
C MET A 440 0.46 -4.02 8.86
N LEU A 441 -0.19 -4.29 9.98
CA LEU A 441 -0.35 -5.65 10.50
C LEU A 441 -1.75 -6.23 10.35
N LEU A 442 -2.80 -5.41 10.45
CA LEU A 442 -4.18 -5.89 10.27
C LEU A 442 -4.42 -6.50 8.88
N PRO A 443 -3.92 -5.94 7.76
CA PRO A 443 -4.07 -6.55 6.44
C PRO A 443 -3.38 -7.90 6.30
N LEU A 444 -2.51 -8.25 7.25
CA LEU A 444 -1.85 -9.55 7.35
C LEU A 444 -2.41 -10.40 8.51
N GLY A 445 -3.47 -9.96 9.18
CA GLY A 445 -4.11 -10.67 10.29
C GLY A 445 -3.18 -10.98 11.46
N PHE A 446 -2.17 -10.13 11.71
CA PHE A 446 -1.08 -10.35 12.69
C PHE A 446 -0.31 -11.68 12.52
N LEU A 447 -0.47 -12.35 11.37
CA LEU A 447 0.22 -13.60 11.06
C LEU A 447 1.76 -13.53 11.15
N PRO A 448 2.43 -12.39 10.89
CA PRO A 448 3.87 -12.25 11.10
C PRO A 448 4.32 -12.57 12.53
N PHE A 449 3.49 -12.32 13.54
CA PHE A 449 3.77 -12.63 14.95
C PHE A 449 3.38 -14.06 15.36
N CYS A 450 2.55 -14.74 14.57
CA CYS A 450 1.96 -16.04 14.94
C CYS A 450 2.94 -17.20 14.69
N THR A 451 3.96 -17.32 15.51
CA THR A 451 4.99 -18.39 15.42
C THR A 451 5.29 -19.00 16.76
N LYS A 452 5.69 -20.28 16.75
CA LYS A 452 6.24 -21.00 17.92
C LYS A 452 7.74 -20.75 18.10
N LYS A 453 8.38 -20.06 17.14
CA LYS A 453 9.82 -19.77 17.14
C LYS A 453 10.05 -18.27 17.38
N PRO A 454 10.32 -17.82 18.61
CA PRO A 454 10.49 -16.39 18.90
C PRO A 454 11.59 -15.71 18.05
N SER A 455 12.63 -16.45 17.65
CA SER A 455 13.68 -15.93 16.76
C SER A 455 13.16 -15.43 15.40
N ARG A 456 11.98 -15.88 14.94
CA ARG A 456 11.35 -15.36 13.72
C ARG A 456 10.77 -13.96 13.88
N TRP A 457 10.64 -13.45 15.10
CA TRP A 457 10.27 -12.04 15.32
C TRP A 457 11.34 -11.07 14.80
N LEU A 458 12.56 -11.54 14.55
CA LEU A 458 13.56 -10.77 13.80
C LEU A 458 13.05 -10.34 12.40
N LEU A 459 12.13 -11.11 11.80
CA LEU A 459 11.49 -10.72 10.53
C LEU A 459 10.44 -9.61 10.70
N VAL A 460 10.00 -9.33 11.92
CA VAL A 460 9.09 -8.21 12.21
C VAL A 460 9.84 -6.98 12.68
N ALA A 461 11.06 -7.16 13.18
CA ALA A 461 11.90 -6.08 13.71
C ALA A 461 12.07 -4.87 12.76
N PRO A 462 12.11 -5.02 11.40
CA PRO A 462 12.21 -3.86 10.50
C PRO A 462 11.15 -2.78 10.71
N ILE A 463 9.97 -3.10 11.26
CA ILE A 463 8.93 -2.09 11.53
C ILE A 463 9.39 -1.07 12.58
N LEU A 464 10.33 -1.45 13.45
CA LEU A 464 10.89 -0.56 14.47
C LEU A 464 11.66 0.62 13.87
N ILE A 465 12.21 0.47 12.66
CA ILE A 465 12.90 1.56 11.95
C ILE A 465 11.95 2.75 11.81
N ASN A 466 10.70 2.49 11.42
CA ASN A 466 9.72 3.55 11.21
C ASN A 466 9.06 4.03 12.52
N LEU A 467 8.93 3.14 13.51
CA LEU A 467 8.29 3.51 14.79
C LEU A 467 9.19 4.28 15.74
N LEU A 468 10.52 4.17 15.61
CA LEU A 468 11.48 4.82 16.51
C LEU A 468 11.83 6.26 16.12
N THR A 469 11.47 6.71 14.93
CA THR A 469 11.75 8.07 14.44
C THR A 469 10.65 9.08 14.80
N TYR A 470 10.98 10.38 14.80
CA TYR A 470 10.02 11.47 14.81
C TYR A 470 9.67 12.01 13.41
N TYR A 471 10.32 11.50 12.38
CA TYR A 471 10.04 11.91 11.02
C TYR A 471 8.68 11.36 10.58
N GLN A 472 7.65 12.23 10.54
CA GLN A 472 6.24 11.87 10.39
C GLN A 472 5.95 11.02 9.14
N TYR A 473 6.67 11.21 8.06
CA TYR A 473 6.48 10.48 6.81
C TYR A 473 6.91 9.00 6.90
N GLN A 474 7.77 8.61 7.85
CA GLN A 474 8.18 7.22 8.04
C GLN A 474 7.07 6.35 8.64
N TYR A 475 6.19 6.91 9.45
CA TYR A 475 5.03 6.20 10.00
C TYR A 475 3.71 6.62 9.35
N ASP A 476 3.75 6.91 8.06
CA ASP A 476 2.58 7.11 7.19
C ASP A 476 2.66 6.16 5.99
N ILE A 477 1.62 5.33 5.78
CA ILE A 477 1.57 4.40 4.66
C ILE A 477 1.46 5.11 3.29
N GLY A 478 1.22 6.41 3.25
CA GLY A 478 1.21 7.22 2.03
C GLY A 478 2.60 7.53 1.46
N PHE A 479 3.69 7.09 2.13
CA PHE A 479 5.07 7.30 1.71
C PHE A 479 5.85 5.99 1.58
N GLN A 480 6.97 6.00 0.90
CA GLN A 480 7.76 4.84 0.45
C GLN A 480 8.51 4.07 1.55
N TYR A 481 8.64 4.60 2.76
CA TYR A 481 9.55 4.09 3.81
C TYR A 481 9.23 2.71 4.37
N HIS A 482 8.09 2.14 4.04
CA HIS A 482 7.66 0.81 4.53
C HIS A 482 7.79 -0.30 3.47
N PHE A 483 8.27 -0.02 2.27
CA PHE A 483 8.36 -1.04 1.22
C PHE A 483 9.26 -2.22 1.62
N GLY A 484 10.43 -1.96 2.19
CA GLY A 484 11.30 -3.01 2.71
C GLY A 484 10.64 -3.81 3.84
N ILE A 485 9.98 -3.12 4.78
CA ILE A 485 9.24 -3.73 5.89
C ILE A 485 8.17 -4.70 5.37
N THR A 486 7.44 -4.31 4.33
CA THR A 486 6.37 -5.13 3.73
C THR A 486 6.89 -6.48 3.24
N ALA A 487 8.07 -6.54 2.59
CA ALA A 487 8.66 -7.80 2.16
C ALA A 487 8.92 -8.74 3.33
N PHE A 488 9.44 -8.23 4.44
CA PHE A 488 9.70 -8.99 5.66
C PHE A 488 8.41 -9.51 6.31
N LEU A 489 7.39 -8.65 6.44
CA LEU A 489 6.11 -9.03 7.03
C LEU A 489 5.39 -10.11 6.21
N VAL A 490 5.39 -9.98 4.88
CA VAL A 490 4.80 -10.98 3.98
C VAL A 490 5.57 -12.30 4.04
N TYR A 491 6.89 -12.25 4.07
CA TYR A 491 7.71 -13.45 4.23
C TYR A 491 7.47 -14.13 5.59
N ALA A 492 7.42 -13.37 6.68
CA ALA A 492 7.11 -13.89 8.01
C ALA A 492 5.72 -14.55 8.05
N MET A 493 4.70 -13.92 7.46
CA MET A 493 3.36 -14.50 7.30
C MET A 493 3.42 -15.86 6.60
N ILE A 494 4.08 -15.92 5.42
CA ILE A 494 4.19 -17.16 4.64
C ILE A 494 4.89 -18.27 5.45
N LYS A 495 5.97 -17.92 6.16
CA LYS A 495 6.78 -18.87 6.95
C LYS A 495 6.05 -19.39 8.19
N ASN A 496 5.14 -18.60 8.76
CA ASN A 496 4.40 -18.94 9.98
C ASN A 496 3.09 -19.71 9.69
N LEU A 497 2.46 -19.49 8.55
CA LEU A 497 1.18 -20.14 8.19
C LEU A 497 1.17 -21.66 8.33
N PRO A 498 2.22 -22.43 7.97
CA PRO A 498 2.24 -23.88 8.15
C PRO A 498 2.18 -24.35 9.62
N GLU A 499 2.62 -23.52 10.57
CA GLU A 499 2.66 -23.85 12.00
C GLU A 499 1.27 -23.75 12.67
N LEU A 500 0.33 -23.10 12.03
CA LEU A 500 -1.01 -22.86 12.56
C LEU A 500 -1.94 -24.05 12.30
N SER A 501 -2.83 -24.31 13.26
CA SER A 501 -3.94 -25.25 13.07
C SER A 501 -4.85 -24.80 11.92
N PRO A 502 -5.49 -25.71 11.18
CA PRO A 502 -6.38 -25.33 10.08
C PRO A 502 -7.48 -24.33 10.48
N PRO A 503 -8.15 -24.45 11.63
CA PRO A 503 -9.14 -23.46 12.08
C PRO A 503 -8.53 -22.08 12.35
N SER A 504 -7.38 -22.02 13.04
CA SER A 504 -6.70 -20.76 13.35
C SER A 504 -6.23 -20.06 12.08
N ARG A 505 -5.63 -20.82 11.15
CA ARG A 505 -5.20 -20.33 9.83
C ARG A 505 -6.37 -19.72 9.06
N LYS A 506 -7.50 -20.43 9.01
CA LYS A 506 -8.71 -19.96 8.32
C LYS A 506 -9.24 -18.67 8.94
N THR A 507 -9.31 -18.61 10.27
CA THR A 507 -9.76 -17.41 11.00
C THR A 507 -8.87 -16.21 10.75
N LEU A 508 -7.55 -16.35 10.93
CA LEU A 508 -6.61 -15.23 10.78
C LEU A 508 -6.53 -14.74 9.32
N LEU A 509 -6.58 -15.65 8.35
CA LEU A 509 -6.64 -15.26 6.93
C LEU A 509 -7.96 -14.57 6.56
N SER A 510 -9.08 -14.93 7.21
CA SER A 510 -10.36 -14.22 7.02
C SER A 510 -10.29 -12.79 7.57
N ILE A 511 -9.67 -12.63 8.75
CA ILE A 511 -9.42 -11.31 9.34
C ILE A 511 -8.50 -10.49 8.42
N ALA A 512 -7.39 -11.09 7.95
CA ALA A 512 -6.46 -10.44 7.03
C ALA A 512 -7.17 -9.94 5.77
N ALA A 513 -7.98 -10.79 5.13
CA ALA A 513 -8.71 -10.43 3.91
C ALA A 513 -9.69 -9.28 4.15
N ALA A 514 -10.48 -9.36 5.24
CA ALA A 514 -11.43 -8.32 5.59
C ALA A 514 -10.74 -6.98 5.88
N ALA A 515 -9.73 -7.00 6.72
CA ALA A 515 -8.98 -5.80 7.07
C ALA A 515 -8.24 -5.20 5.86
N CYS A 516 -7.63 -6.04 5.02
CA CYS A 516 -6.98 -5.62 3.79
C CYS A 516 -7.98 -4.89 2.86
N CYS A 517 -9.16 -5.48 2.62
CA CYS A 517 -10.19 -4.85 1.81
C CYS A 517 -10.68 -3.52 2.40
N CYS A 518 -10.99 -3.47 3.70
CA CYS A 518 -11.44 -2.24 4.34
C CYS A 518 -10.40 -1.11 4.24
N ILE A 519 -9.13 -1.42 4.57
CA ILE A 519 -8.07 -0.42 4.55
C ILE A 519 -7.80 0.03 3.11
N TYR A 520 -7.82 -0.90 2.14
CA TYR A 520 -7.66 -0.57 0.72
C TYR A 520 -8.77 0.37 0.23
N VAL A 521 -10.03 0.06 0.55
CA VAL A 521 -11.18 0.92 0.21
C VAL A 521 -11.03 2.30 0.82
N PHE A 522 -10.64 2.39 2.08
CA PHE A 522 -10.49 3.67 2.77
C PHE A 522 -9.29 4.51 2.26
N SER A 523 -8.15 3.87 1.95
CA SER A 523 -6.92 4.59 1.64
C SER A 523 -6.66 4.77 0.13
N VAL A 524 -7.07 3.81 -0.71
CA VAL A 524 -6.74 3.80 -2.14
C VAL A 524 -7.87 4.38 -3.00
N ILE A 525 -9.11 3.94 -2.77
CA ILE A 525 -10.25 4.34 -3.63
C ILE A 525 -10.49 5.85 -3.63
N PRO A 526 -10.38 6.60 -2.50
CA PRO A 526 -10.51 8.06 -2.54
C PRO A 526 -9.49 8.75 -3.43
N LYS A 527 -8.24 8.26 -3.45
CA LYS A 527 -7.19 8.81 -4.32
C LYS A 527 -7.47 8.54 -5.79
N LEU A 528 -7.89 7.31 -6.13
CA LEU A 528 -8.33 6.98 -7.48
C LEU A 528 -9.47 7.91 -7.93
N ASN A 529 -10.51 8.08 -7.12
CA ASN A 529 -11.63 8.97 -7.41
C ASN A 529 -11.19 10.44 -7.55
N THR A 530 -10.25 10.89 -6.71
CA THR A 530 -9.75 12.28 -6.76
C THR A 530 -9.08 12.57 -8.09
N TYR A 531 -8.12 11.74 -8.51
CA TYR A 531 -7.36 12.02 -9.72
C TYR A 531 -8.13 11.72 -11.00
N THR A 532 -9.02 10.72 -11.03
CA THR A 532 -9.92 10.50 -12.17
C THR A 532 -10.88 11.67 -12.35
N ARG A 533 -11.50 12.17 -11.29
CA ARG A 533 -12.40 13.35 -11.36
C ARG A 533 -11.65 14.62 -11.77
N ARG A 534 -10.46 14.87 -11.22
CA ARG A 534 -9.62 16.02 -11.63
C ARG A 534 -9.32 15.97 -13.11
N TRP A 535 -8.89 14.80 -13.60
CA TRP A 535 -8.63 14.62 -15.03
C TRP A 535 -9.90 14.84 -15.87
N ASP A 536 -11.01 14.20 -15.53
CA ASP A 536 -12.25 14.28 -16.30
C ASP A 536 -12.78 15.73 -16.38
N SER A 537 -12.69 16.48 -15.28
CA SER A 537 -13.16 17.87 -15.23
C SER A 537 -12.17 18.89 -15.83
N GLY A 538 -10.86 18.62 -15.79
CA GLY A 538 -9.82 19.57 -16.13
C GLY A 538 -8.94 19.19 -17.33
N LYS A 539 -9.21 18.10 -18.05
CA LYS A 539 -8.33 17.59 -19.11
C LYS A 539 -8.03 18.60 -20.23
N ALA A 540 -8.98 19.47 -20.58
CA ALA A 540 -8.75 20.51 -21.59
C ALA A 540 -7.75 21.55 -21.08
N THR A 541 -7.92 22.01 -19.83
CA THR A 541 -7.02 22.94 -19.15
C THR A 541 -5.62 22.36 -19.01
N TYR A 542 -5.50 21.10 -18.57
CA TYR A 542 -4.18 20.48 -18.41
C TYR A 542 -3.45 20.30 -19.75
N ARG A 543 -4.14 19.91 -20.82
CA ARG A 543 -3.55 19.85 -22.17
C ARG A 543 -3.15 21.24 -22.66
N TYR A 544 -3.94 22.26 -22.36
CA TYR A 544 -3.60 23.63 -22.70
C TYR A 544 -2.32 24.08 -21.97
N MET A 545 -2.20 23.76 -20.68
CA MET A 545 -0.97 24.04 -19.92
C MET A 545 0.24 23.29 -20.50
N GLU A 546 0.10 22.01 -20.88
CA GLU A 546 1.18 21.27 -21.57
C GLU A 546 1.61 21.99 -22.86
N ASN A 547 0.66 22.36 -23.71
CA ASN A 547 0.97 23.06 -24.97
C ASN A 547 1.66 24.42 -24.74
N ILE A 548 1.37 25.12 -23.65
CA ILE A 548 2.08 26.36 -23.29
C ILE A 548 3.54 26.04 -22.93
N LEU A 549 3.74 25.03 -22.08
CA LEU A 549 5.07 24.63 -21.63
C LEU A 549 5.95 24.15 -22.80
N ASP A 550 5.35 23.49 -23.79
CA ASP A 550 6.02 23.03 -25.03
C ASP A 550 6.50 24.21 -25.93
N THR A 551 6.03 25.44 -25.67
CA THR A 551 6.54 26.64 -26.41
C THR A 551 7.87 27.16 -25.90
N ILE A 552 8.33 26.72 -24.72
CA ILE A 552 9.61 27.13 -24.16
C ILE A 552 10.74 26.36 -24.86
N PRO A 553 11.77 27.03 -25.38
CA PRO A 553 12.87 26.34 -26.04
C PRO A 553 13.51 25.27 -25.14
N GLU A 554 13.80 24.10 -25.71
CA GLU A 554 14.35 22.96 -24.96
C GLU A 554 15.73 23.24 -24.36
N ASP A 555 16.54 24.09 -25.05
CA ASP A 555 17.89 24.52 -24.66
C ASP A 555 17.89 25.67 -23.66
N ALA A 556 16.75 26.31 -23.40
CA ALA A 556 16.67 27.43 -22.47
C ALA A 556 16.81 26.98 -21.01
N SER A 557 17.57 27.76 -20.23
CA SER A 557 17.61 27.64 -18.77
C SER A 557 16.32 28.20 -18.16
N ILE A 558 15.74 27.49 -17.19
CA ILE A 558 14.49 27.93 -16.61
C ILE A 558 14.49 27.83 -15.08
N ASN A 559 13.70 28.72 -14.46
CA ASN A 559 13.28 28.58 -13.08
C ASN A 559 11.74 28.43 -13.03
N VAL A 560 11.22 27.36 -12.44
CA VAL A 560 9.83 26.98 -12.63
C VAL A 560 9.13 26.60 -11.31
N SER A 561 7.87 26.93 -11.20
CA SER A 561 7.04 26.55 -10.02
C SER A 561 6.97 25.03 -9.86
N THR A 562 6.98 24.57 -8.61
CA THR A 562 7.14 23.17 -8.20
C THR A 562 6.26 22.15 -8.94
N PHE A 563 4.98 22.47 -9.20
CA PHE A 563 4.04 21.55 -9.87
C PHE A 563 4.12 21.55 -11.40
N LEU A 564 4.85 22.50 -11.98
CA LEU A 564 5.13 22.55 -13.42
C LEU A 564 6.44 21.84 -13.76
N LEU A 565 7.38 21.72 -12.82
CA LEU A 565 8.75 21.30 -13.06
C LEU A 565 8.84 19.93 -13.73
N ALA A 566 8.09 18.93 -13.27
CA ALA A 566 8.12 17.59 -13.86
C ALA A 566 7.68 17.54 -15.34
N HIS A 567 7.01 18.58 -15.85
CA HIS A 567 6.55 18.71 -17.24
C HIS A 567 7.58 19.39 -18.16
N VAL A 568 8.62 19.98 -17.58
CA VAL A 568 9.70 20.71 -18.30
C VAL A 568 11.08 20.29 -17.79
N ALA A 569 11.18 19.10 -17.19
CA ALA A 569 12.42 18.60 -16.59
C ALA A 569 13.44 18.06 -17.61
N ASP A 570 13.08 17.97 -18.89
CA ASP A 570 13.84 17.41 -20.00
C ASP A 570 14.78 18.45 -20.63
N ARG A 571 15.62 19.07 -19.75
CA ARG A 571 16.61 20.08 -20.13
C ARG A 571 17.80 20.10 -19.19
N ASP A 572 18.87 20.70 -19.62
CA ASP A 572 20.15 20.75 -18.89
C ASP A 572 20.02 21.56 -17.60
N VAL A 573 19.30 22.70 -17.66
CA VAL A 573 19.21 23.66 -16.54
C VAL A 573 17.74 23.92 -16.22
N VAL A 574 17.28 23.34 -15.10
CA VAL A 574 15.96 23.61 -14.52
C VAL A 574 16.08 23.76 -13.01
N TYR A 575 15.58 24.88 -12.49
CA TYR A 575 15.57 25.21 -11.08
C TYR A 575 14.13 25.30 -10.55
N GLU A 576 13.95 25.27 -9.21
CA GLU A 576 12.66 25.43 -8.57
C GLU A 576 12.50 26.84 -7.98
N VAL A 577 11.43 27.52 -8.35
CA VAL A 577 11.09 28.87 -7.85
C VAL A 577 10.97 28.87 -6.33
N GLY A 578 11.73 29.76 -5.69
CA GLY A 578 11.68 29.98 -4.25
C GLY A 578 12.40 28.93 -3.42
N TYR A 579 13.12 28.00 -4.04
CA TYR A 579 13.96 27.07 -3.32
C TYR A 579 15.14 27.83 -2.68
N HIS A 580 15.30 27.65 -1.37
CA HIS A 580 16.30 28.38 -0.56
C HIS A 580 16.29 29.91 -0.65
N GLY A 581 15.27 30.52 -1.24
CA GLY A 581 15.17 31.97 -1.42
C GLY A 581 16.15 32.55 -2.44
N ASN A 582 16.70 31.70 -3.31
CA ASN A 582 17.53 32.10 -4.44
C ASN A 582 16.67 32.38 -5.66
N GLU A 583 17.05 33.39 -6.41
CA GLU A 583 16.47 33.72 -7.70
C GLU A 583 17.59 33.58 -8.76
N PRO A 584 17.80 32.34 -9.27
CA PRO A 584 18.86 32.06 -10.21
C PRO A 584 18.65 32.83 -11.51
N ASP A 585 19.76 33.28 -12.12
CA ASP A 585 19.76 33.92 -13.41
C ASP A 585 19.52 32.89 -14.52
N VAL A 586 18.38 32.99 -15.20
CA VAL A 586 17.89 32.04 -16.21
C VAL A 586 17.23 32.75 -17.37
N ASP A 587 17.05 32.07 -18.51
CA ASP A 587 16.42 32.68 -19.68
C ASP A 587 14.92 32.93 -19.47
N TYR A 588 14.23 32.00 -18.81
CA TYR A 588 12.80 32.12 -18.53
C TYR A 588 12.45 31.73 -17.09
N VAL A 589 11.44 32.43 -16.55
CA VAL A 589 10.80 32.06 -15.25
C VAL A 589 9.34 31.71 -15.50
N ILE A 590 8.91 30.54 -15.03
CA ILE A 590 7.58 30.02 -15.30
C ILE A 590 6.82 29.84 -13.98
N LEU A 591 5.81 30.68 -13.80
CA LEU A 591 5.04 30.76 -12.55
C LEU A 591 3.67 30.11 -12.70
N ASP A 592 3.31 29.30 -11.72
CA ASP A 592 2.02 28.64 -11.61
C ASP A 592 1.03 29.54 -10.86
N LEU A 593 0.11 30.18 -11.59
CA LEU A 593 -0.86 31.12 -11.05
C LEU A 593 -2.00 30.47 -10.27
N ARG A 594 -2.10 29.15 -10.28
CA ARG A 594 -3.10 28.40 -9.48
C ARG A 594 -2.83 28.52 -7.96
N TYR A 595 -1.63 28.94 -7.56
CA TYR A 595 -1.18 29.06 -6.17
C TYR A 595 -0.70 30.48 -5.88
N SER A 596 -1.16 31.09 -4.80
CA SER A 596 -0.82 32.47 -4.43
C SER A 596 0.67 32.71 -4.09
N SER A 597 1.45 31.65 -3.93
CA SER A 597 2.89 31.73 -3.63
C SER A 597 3.75 32.33 -4.76
N TYR A 598 3.23 32.43 -5.99
CA TYR A 598 3.97 32.98 -7.14
C TYR A 598 4.28 34.47 -6.99
N GLN A 599 3.46 35.26 -6.26
CA GLN A 599 3.56 36.72 -6.25
C GLN A 599 4.93 37.23 -5.77
N LYS A 600 5.47 36.62 -4.71
CA LYS A 600 6.78 36.98 -4.20
C LYS A 600 7.90 36.78 -5.23
N ALA A 601 7.86 35.67 -5.96
CA ALA A 601 8.85 35.41 -7.02
C ALA A 601 8.67 36.35 -8.20
N LEU A 602 7.42 36.65 -8.61
CA LEU A 602 7.12 37.62 -9.66
C LEU A 602 7.74 38.99 -9.33
N ASP A 603 7.47 39.52 -8.13
CA ASP A 603 7.99 40.83 -7.71
C ASP A 603 9.53 40.86 -7.69
N ALA A 604 10.16 39.78 -7.23
CA ALA A 604 11.61 39.65 -7.17
C ALA A 604 12.24 39.63 -8.58
N TYR A 605 11.71 38.81 -9.50
CA TYR A 605 12.26 38.76 -10.87
C TYR A 605 12.01 40.04 -11.67
N LEU A 606 10.86 40.70 -11.51
CA LEU A 606 10.62 42.03 -12.10
C LEU A 606 11.62 43.07 -11.58
N ALA A 607 11.96 43.03 -10.27
CA ALA A 607 12.99 43.89 -9.69
C ALA A 607 14.39 43.62 -10.23
N HIS A 608 14.69 42.39 -10.70
CA HIS A 608 15.93 42.00 -11.34
C HIS A 608 15.96 42.26 -12.87
N GLY A 609 14.93 42.95 -13.40
CA GLY A 609 14.91 43.38 -14.81
C GLY A 609 14.28 42.38 -15.78
N TYR A 610 13.68 41.30 -15.28
CA TYR A 610 12.86 40.41 -16.12
C TYR A 610 11.60 41.14 -16.59
N THR A 611 11.16 40.80 -17.80
CA THR A 611 9.97 41.36 -18.41
C THR A 611 8.90 40.30 -18.61
N LEU A 612 7.63 40.71 -18.60
CA LEU A 612 6.55 39.82 -18.91
C LEU A 612 6.63 39.37 -20.37
N TYR A 613 6.85 38.06 -20.56
CA TYR A 613 6.84 37.44 -21.89
C TYR A 613 5.42 37.05 -22.31
N ALA A 614 4.71 36.36 -21.45
CA ALA A 614 3.32 35.91 -21.67
C ALA A 614 2.58 35.61 -20.37
N GLU A 615 1.26 35.81 -20.39
CA GLU A 615 0.34 35.34 -19.36
C GLU A 615 -0.81 34.58 -20.03
N TYR A 616 -1.15 33.40 -19.54
CA TYR A 616 -2.12 32.50 -20.12
C TYR A 616 -3.27 32.23 -19.15
N GLU A 617 -4.42 32.88 -19.36
CA GLU A 617 -5.71 32.63 -18.68
C GLU A 617 -5.65 32.49 -17.15
N GLY A 618 -4.73 33.22 -16.49
CA GLY A 618 -4.53 33.10 -15.04
C GLY A 618 -4.02 31.72 -14.58
N LEU A 619 -3.43 30.93 -15.48
CA LEU A 619 -2.87 29.60 -15.20
C LEU A 619 -1.35 29.62 -15.10
N ILE A 620 -0.70 30.19 -16.12
CA ILE A 620 0.76 30.24 -16.25
C ILE A 620 1.19 31.66 -16.64
N LEU A 621 2.17 32.18 -15.94
CA LEU A 621 2.85 33.42 -16.27
C LEU A 621 4.31 33.13 -16.60
N ILE A 622 4.80 33.68 -17.70
CA ILE A 622 6.17 33.49 -18.17
C ILE A 622 6.88 34.85 -18.19
N LEU A 623 8.01 34.92 -17.51
CA LEU A 623 8.93 36.02 -17.58
C LEU A 623 10.12 35.63 -18.43
N GLN A 624 10.70 36.61 -19.16
CA GLN A 624 11.92 36.47 -19.91
C GLN A 624 12.94 37.50 -19.42
N LYS A 625 14.22 37.16 -19.46
CA LYS A 625 15.33 38.01 -19.10
C LYS A 625 15.50 39.17 -20.05
#